data_31f77877350a34e721d18c6406ccb2c5
#
_entry.id   31f77877350a34e721d18c6406ccb2c5
#
_cell.length_a   1.000
_cell.length_b   1.000
_cell.length_c   1.000
_cell.angle_alpha   90.00
_cell.angle_beta   90.00
_cell.angle_gamma   90.00
#
_symmetry.space_group_name_H-M   'P 1'
#
loop_
_entity.id
_entity.type
_entity.pdbx_description
1 polymer ?
#
loop_
_entity_poly.entity_id
_entity_poly.type
_entity_poly.pdbx_seq_one_letter_code
_entity_poly.pdbx_strand_id
1 'polypeptide(L)' 'MPGETHAGAPVVYTIRGCDACVKLLRKLDAERVVYEERHVELSQAVLNEARRYGDLVPIVVWPDGRVEQGFGDTIGCLI' A
#
# COMPACT_ATOMS: atom_id res chain seq x y z
N MET A 1 -14.10 15.16 -9.80
CA MET A 1 -14.49 13.84 -10.25
C MET A 1 -13.79 12.79 -9.47
N PRO A 2 -14.56 11.95 -8.79
CA PRO A 2 -13.96 10.97 -7.88
C PRO A 2 -12.97 10.03 -8.55
N GLY A 3 -13.26 9.60 -9.74
CA GLY A 3 -12.36 8.68 -10.43
C GLY A 3 -11.00 9.28 -10.73
N GLU A 4 -10.97 10.56 -10.96
CA GLU A 4 -9.73 11.25 -11.31
C GLU A 4 -8.88 11.55 -10.11
N THR A 5 -9.45 11.55 -8.90
CA THR A 5 -8.65 11.84 -7.72
C THR A 5 -7.59 10.77 -7.49
N HIS A 6 -7.78 9.59 -8.07
CA HIS A 6 -6.84 8.49 -7.90
C HIS A 6 -5.91 8.31 -9.09
N ALA A 7 -6.09 9.07 -10.16
CA ALA A 7 -5.33 8.87 -11.39
C ALA A 7 -3.83 9.08 -11.20
N GLY A 8 -3.43 9.97 -10.32
CA GLY A 8 -2.02 10.20 -10.02
C GLY A 8 -1.60 9.69 -8.66
N ALA A 9 -2.43 8.92 -7.99
CA ALA A 9 -2.18 8.49 -6.63
C ALA A 9 -1.66 7.05 -6.58
N PRO A 10 -0.71 6.76 -5.68
CA PRO A 10 -0.29 5.37 -5.48
C PRO A 10 -1.38 4.56 -4.80
N VAL A 11 -1.36 3.25 -5.06
CA VAL A 11 -2.19 2.29 -4.34
C VAL A 11 -1.32 1.65 -3.28
N VAL A 12 -1.81 1.59 -2.04
CA VAL A 12 -1.07 1.04 -0.93
C VAL A 12 -1.85 -0.16 -0.37
N TYR A 13 -1.24 -1.33 -0.45
CA TYR A 13 -1.82 -2.55 0.11
C TYR A 13 -1.30 -2.71 1.54
N THR A 14 -2.22 -2.87 2.47
CA THR A 14 -1.89 -2.96 3.89
C THR A 14 -2.64 -4.10 4.54
N ILE A 15 -2.23 -4.46 5.75
CA ILE A 15 -2.96 -5.41 6.58
C ILE A 15 -3.06 -4.81 7.98
N ARG A 16 -4.16 -5.10 8.66
CA ARG A 16 -4.38 -4.63 10.02
C ARG A 16 -3.31 -5.20 10.95
N GLY A 17 -2.83 -4.37 11.87
CA GLY A 17 -1.87 -4.82 12.87
C GLY A 17 -0.42 -4.86 12.40
N CYS A 18 -0.14 -4.31 11.23
CA CYS A 18 1.21 -4.28 10.68
C CYS A 18 1.88 -2.94 10.97
N ASP A 19 2.92 -2.94 11.80
CA ASP A 19 3.63 -1.72 12.18
C ASP A 19 4.25 -1.03 10.95
N ALA A 20 4.79 -1.81 10.04
CA ALA A 20 5.39 -1.24 8.82
C ALA A 20 4.34 -0.50 8.00
N CYS A 21 3.11 -1.04 7.93
CA CYS A 21 2.03 -0.37 7.23
C CYS A 21 1.69 0.95 7.90
N VAL A 22 1.58 0.96 9.23
CA VAL A 22 1.27 2.18 9.98
C VAL A 22 2.33 3.24 9.75
N LYS A 23 3.59 2.85 9.82
CA LYS A 23 4.71 3.78 9.64
C LYS A 23 4.71 4.37 8.24
N LEU A 24 4.46 3.54 7.22
CA LEU A 24 4.40 4.02 5.85
C LEU A 24 3.27 5.03 5.66
N LEU A 25 2.08 4.70 6.16
CA LEU A 25 0.94 5.60 6.00
C LEU A 25 1.18 6.92 6.71
N ARG A 26 1.80 6.90 7.88
CA ARG A 26 2.15 8.13 8.59
C ARG A 26 3.11 8.99 7.78
N LYS A 27 4.08 8.35 7.13
CA LYS A 27 5.03 9.07 6.29
C LYS A 27 4.32 9.71 5.10
N LEU A 28 3.45 8.96 4.42
CA LEU A 28 2.71 9.49 3.28
C LEU A 28 1.80 10.65 3.71
N ASP A 29 1.15 10.52 4.87
CA ASP A 29 0.31 11.59 5.40
C ASP A 29 1.14 12.83 5.72
N ALA A 30 2.31 12.65 6.33
CA ALA A 30 3.18 13.77 6.66
C ALA A 30 3.68 14.49 5.41
N GLU A 31 3.88 13.76 4.34
CA GLU A 31 4.31 14.31 3.05
C GLU A 31 3.14 14.78 2.20
N ARG A 32 1.93 14.67 2.74
CA ARG A 32 0.69 15.07 2.07
C ARG A 32 0.48 14.36 0.74
N VAL A 33 0.91 13.10 0.67
CA VAL A 33 0.69 12.27 -0.50
C VAL A 33 -0.72 11.71 -0.43
N VAL A 34 -1.50 11.91 -1.48
CA VAL A 34 -2.82 11.29 -1.61
C VAL A 34 -2.60 9.86 -2.10
N TYR A 35 -3.22 8.89 -1.44
CA TYR A 35 -3.06 7.48 -1.81
C TYR A 35 -4.39 6.75 -1.65
N GLU A 36 -4.50 5.61 -2.32
CA GLU A 36 -5.63 4.71 -2.16
C GLU A 36 -5.16 3.52 -1.32
N GLU A 37 -5.73 3.34 -0.14
CA GLU A 37 -5.39 2.23 0.73
C GLU A 37 -6.32 1.05 0.47
N ARG A 38 -5.74 -0.14 0.30
CA ARG A 38 -6.51 -1.37 0.13
C ARG A 38 -6.09 -2.38 1.17
N HIS A 39 -7.05 -2.82 1.97
CA HIS A 39 -6.80 -3.76 3.06
C HIS A 39 -6.94 -5.19 2.54
N VAL A 40 -5.82 -5.93 2.56
CA VAL A 40 -5.80 -7.29 2.00
C VAL A 40 -6.62 -8.27 2.83
N GLU A 41 -6.83 -7.97 4.11
CA GLU A 41 -7.60 -8.87 4.98
C GLU A 41 -9.11 -8.77 4.75
N LEU A 42 -9.56 -7.75 4.04
CA LEU A 42 -11.00 -7.51 3.85
C LEU A 42 -11.55 -8.16 2.58
N SER A 43 -10.69 -8.61 1.68
CA SER A 43 -11.15 -9.12 0.40
C SER A 43 -10.12 -10.07 -0.20
N GLN A 44 -10.57 -11.26 -0.59
CA GLN A 44 -9.69 -12.20 -1.26
C GLN A 44 -9.19 -11.65 -2.59
N ALA A 45 -10.03 -10.86 -3.28
CA ALA A 45 -9.63 -10.24 -4.53
C ALA A 45 -8.48 -9.26 -4.33
N VAL A 46 -8.55 -8.46 -3.27
CA VAL A 46 -7.48 -7.51 -2.93
C VAL A 46 -6.20 -8.25 -2.55
N LEU A 47 -6.33 -9.31 -1.77
CA LEU A 47 -5.18 -10.14 -1.41
C LEU A 47 -4.51 -10.72 -2.65
N ASN A 48 -5.29 -11.21 -3.60
CA ASN A 48 -4.77 -11.74 -4.84
C ASN A 48 -4.06 -10.67 -5.66
N GLU A 49 -4.60 -9.44 -5.70
CA GLU A 49 -3.95 -8.31 -6.34
C GLU A 49 -2.58 -8.04 -5.72
N ALA A 50 -2.56 -7.95 -4.39
CA ALA A 50 -1.33 -7.63 -3.67
C ALA A 50 -0.25 -8.67 -3.94
N ARG A 51 -0.63 -9.95 -3.96
CA ARG A 51 0.32 -11.03 -4.18
C ARG A 51 0.97 -11.02 -5.55
N ARG A 52 0.39 -10.33 -6.51
CA ARG A 52 1.02 -10.14 -7.82
C ARG A 52 2.27 -9.28 -7.72
N TYR A 53 2.34 -8.42 -6.71
CA TYR A 53 3.47 -7.53 -6.51
C TYR A 53 4.45 -8.07 -5.49
N GLY A 54 4.00 -8.91 -4.58
CA GLY A 54 4.84 -9.49 -3.55
C GLY A 54 4.00 -10.10 -2.43
N ASP A 55 4.68 -10.69 -1.47
CA ASP A 55 4.05 -11.34 -0.33
C ASP A 55 4.31 -10.62 1.00
N LEU A 56 4.86 -9.42 0.94
CA LEU A 56 5.06 -8.57 2.12
C LEU A 56 4.32 -7.25 1.93
N VAL A 57 3.53 -6.88 2.92
CA VAL A 57 2.90 -5.55 2.95
C VAL A 57 3.63 -4.68 3.96
N PRO A 58 3.64 -3.37 3.83
CA PRO A 58 2.92 -2.59 2.85
C PRO A 58 3.53 -2.70 1.46
N ILE A 59 2.68 -2.68 0.45
CA ILE A 59 3.10 -2.62 -0.94
C ILE A 59 2.57 -1.32 -1.52
N VAL A 60 3.46 -0.51 -2.09
CA VAL A 60 3.08 0.74 -2.75
C VAL A 60 3.27 0.56 -4.25
N VAL A 61 2.20 0.75 -5.00
CA VAL A 61 2.26 0.71 -6.46
C VAL A 61 2.05 2.14 -6.94
N TRP A 62 3.11 2.73 -7.47
CA TRP A 62 3.09 4.11 -7.94
C TRP A 62 2.49 4.21 -9.33
N PRO A 63 1.95 5.38 -9.70
CA PRO A 63 1.34 5.53 -11.02
C PRO A 63 2.28 5.26 -12.19
N ASP A 64 3.59 5.43 -11.98
CA ASP A 64 4.59 5.17 -13.02
C ASP A 64 4.99 3.70 -13.12
N GLY A 65 4.38 2.84 -12.31
CA GLY A 65 4.65 1.41 -12.32
C GLY A 65 5.67 0.94 -11.30
N ARG A 66 6.30 1.85 -10.55
CA ARG A 66 7.23 1.44 -9.49
C ARG A 66 6.46 0.72 -8.39
N VAL A 67 7.10 -0.28 -7.81
CA VAL A 67 6.53 -1.05 -6.70
C VAL A 67 7.54 -1.05 -5.56
N GLU A 68 7.07 -0.72 -4.37
CA GLU A 68 7.89 -0.73 -3.17
C GLU A 68 7.25 -1.62 -2.14
N GLN A 69 8.05 -2.40 -1.42
CA GLN A 69 7.57 -3.28 -0.36
C GLN A 69 8.29 -2.98 0.94
N GLY A 70 7.56 -3.09 2.05
CA GLY A 70 8.12 -2.82 3.36
C GLY A 70 8.26 -1.33 3.61
N PHE A 71 8.99 -0.97 4.66
CA PHE A 71 9.20 0.43 5.00
C PHE A 71 10.56 0.61 5.67
N GLY A 72 11.50 1.21 4.93
CA GLY A 72 12.83 1.48 5.48
C GLY A 72 13.50 0.22 5.99
N ASP A 73 13.94 0.26 7.25
CA ASP A 73 14.56 -0.89 7.90
C ASP A 73 13.54 -1.89 8.42
N THR A 74 12.25 -1.57 8.32
CA THR A 74 11.19 -2.43 8.83
C THR A 74 10.76 -3.38 7.73
N ILE A 75 10.95 -4.68 7.97
CA ILE A 75 10.45 -5.69 7.07
C ILE A 75 8.92 -5.71 7.22
N GLY A 76 8.21 -5.81 6.12
CA GLY A 76 6.75 -5.83 6.15
C GLY A 76 6.20 -7.10 6.76
N CYS A 77 4.89 -7.22 6.71
CA CYS A 77 4.17 -8.39 7.22
C CYS A 77 3.82 -9.31 6.05
N LEU A 78 4.00 -10.61 6.24
CA LEU A 78 3.65 -11.61 5.22
C LEU A 78 2.13 -11.67 5.03
N ILE A 79 1.73 -11.86 3.81
CA ILE A 79 0.32 -12.07 3.45
C ILE A 79 0.12 -13.39 2.74
#